data_3a882b9f33e3b8553ad8f737f76350a7
#
_entry.id   3a882b9f33e3b8553ad8f737f76350a7
#
_cell.length_a   1.000
_cell.length_b   1.000
_cell.length_c   1.000
_cell.angle_alpha   90.00
_cell.angle_beta   90.00
_cell.angle_gamma   90.00
#
_symmetry.space_group_name_H-M   'P 1'
#
loop_
_entity.id
_entity.type
_entity.pdbx_description
1 polymer ?
#
loop_
_entity_poly.entity_id
_entity_poly.type
_entity_poly.pdbx_seq_one_letter_code
_entity_poly.pdbx_strand_id
1 'polypeptide(L)' 'MTDNQLIFRSFASGSSGNCYYLGTHQWGILIDAGISARTIQKNLREMGLDYANIMGVLITH' A
#
# COMPACT_ATOMS: atom_id res chain seq x y z
N MET A 1 13.65 -6.04 -19.39
CA MET A 1 12.89 -6.93 -18.49
C MET A 1 11.92 -6.12 -17.65
N THR A 2 10.69 -6.43 -17.75
CA THR A 2 9.70 -5.75 -16.92
C THR A 2 9.71 -6.31 -15.51
N ASP A 3 9.48 -5.41 -14.58
CA ASP A 3 9.40 -5.79 -13.18
C ASP A 3 7.93 -5.93 -12.79
N ASN A 4 7.40 -7.12 -13.01
CA ASN A 4 6.01 -7.42 -12.69
C ASN A 4 5.88 -8.25 -11.44
N GLN A 5 6.93 -8.28 -10.64
CA GLN A 5 6.92 -9.06 -9.43
C GLN A 5 5.88 -8.53 -8.45
N LEU A 6 5.06 -9.43 -7.94
CA LEU A 6 4.04 -9.07 -6.98
C LEU A 6 4.69 -8.81 -5.62
N ILE A 7 4.30 -7.72 -5.01
CA ILE A 7 4.82 -7.29 -3.72
C ILE A 7 3.66 -7.26 -2.74
N PHE A 8 3.88 -7.84 -1.57
CA PHE A 8 2.96 -7.68 -0.45
C PHE A 8 3.74 -7.09 0.71
N ARG A 9 3.34 -5.91 1.15
CA ARG A 9 4.05 -5.22 2.21
C ARG A 9 3.08 -4.70 3.25
N SER A 10 3.41 -4.91 4.51
CA SER A 10 2.63 -4.37 5.62
C SER A 10 3.08 -2.94 5.89
N PHE A 11 2.17 -1.99 5.78
CA PHE A 11 2.44 -0.62 6.15
C PHE A 11 2.18 -0.41 7.63
N ALA A 12 1.23 -1.16 8.17
CA ALA A 12 0.93 -1.15 9.58
C ALA A 12 0.07 -2.36 9.92
N SER A 13 0.29 -2.94 11.09
CA SER A 13 -0.57 -3.98 11.60
C SER A 13 -0.57 -3.91 13.11
N GLY A 14 -1.74 -3.86 13.69
CA GLY A 14 -1.86 -3.76 15.13
C GLY A 14 -3.21 -3.21 15.54
N SER A 15 -3.34 -2.94 16.83
CA SER A 15 -4.61 -2.51 17.40
C SER A 15 -4.97 -1.08 16.98
N SER A 16 -4.01 -0.28 16.56
CA SER A 16 -4.27 1.10 16.15
C SER A 16 -4.63 1.22 14.68
N GLY A 17 -4.58 0.12 13.92
CA GLY A 17 -4.97 0.16 12.53
C GLY A 17 -4.13 -0.75 11.68
N ASN A 18 -4.67 -1.12 10.53
CA ASN A 18 -4.00 -2.01 9.58
C ASN A 18 -3.97 -1.36 8.21
N CYS A 19 -2.91 -1.64 7.47
CA CYS A 19 -2.83 -1.23 6.08
C CYS A 19 -1.76 -2.05 5.40
N TYR A 20 -2.10 -2.62 4.24
CA TYR A 20 -1.17 -3.43 3.48
C TYR A 20 -1.17 -2.97 2.04
N TYR A 21 -0.03 -3.13 1.39
CA TYR A 21 0.10 -2.86 -0.04
C TYR A 21 0.23 -4.18 -0.77
N LEU A 22 -0.54 -4.34 -1.84
CA LEU A 22 -0.44 -5.50 -2.72
C LEU A 22 -0.40 -5.01 -4.16
N GLY A 23 0.69 -5.29 -4.85
CA GLY A 23 0.82 -4.86 -6.23
C GLY A 23 2.24 -5.01 -6.72
N THR A 24 2.59 -4.21 -7.70
CA THR A 24 3.93 -4.20 -8.28
C THR A 24 4.59 -2.85 -7.97
N HIS A 25 5.74 -2.60 -8.57
CA HIS A 25 6.40 -1.31 -8.44
C HIS A 25 5.77 -0.23 -9.32
N GLN A 26 4.71 -0.56 -10.06
CA GLN A 26 4.04 0.39 -10.93
C GLN A 26 2.66 0.75 -10.44
N TRP A 27 1.92 -0.21 -9.93
CA TRP A 27 0.59 0.05 -9.38
C TRP A 27 0.19 -1.07 -8.43
N GLY A 28 -0.77 -0.77 -7.59
CA GLY A 28 -1.27 -1.76 -6.68
C GLY A 28 -2.52 -1.27 -5.97
N ILE A 29 -2.90 -2.01 -4.95
CA ILE A 29 -4.05 -1.65 -4.11
C ILE A 29 -3.62 -1.63 -2.66
N LEU A 30 -4.40 -0.93 -1.87
CA LEU A 30 -4.27 -1.00 -0.42
C LEU A 30 -5.33 -1.94 0.13
N ILE A 31 -4.93 -2.75 1.08
CA ILE A 31 -5.86 -3.61 1.81
C ILE A 31 -5.99 -3.00 3.19
N ASP A 32 -7.18 -2.46 3.46
CA ASP A 32 -7.46 -1.62 4.61
C ASP A 32 -6.60 -0.35 4.58
N ALA A 33 -7.13 0.70 5.11
CA ALA A 33 -6.42 1.97 5.19
C ALA A 33 -6.71 2.58 6.56
N GLY A 34 -6.48 1.79 7.59
CA GLY A 34 -6.80 2.18 8.95
C GLY A 34 -5.74 3.03 9.63
N ILE A 35 -4.83 3.61 8.87
CA ILE A 35 -3.79 4.48 9.40
C ILE A 35 -3.87 5.82 8.70
N SER A 36 -3.11 6.81 9.18
CA SER A 36 -3.18 8.14 8.62
C SER A 36 -2.69 8.18 7.18
N ALA A 37 -3.27 9.06 6.39
CA ALA A 37 -2.87 9.23 5.00
C ALA A 37 -1.39 9.60 4.89
N ARG A 38 -0.90 10.37 5.84
CA ARG A 38 0.51 10.76 5.85
C ARG A 38 1.42 9.54 5.98
N THR A 39 1.04 8.60 6.85
CA THR A 39 1.83 7.38 7.06
C THR A 39 1.79 6.52 5.82
N ILE A 40 0.62 6.41 5.17
CA ILE A 40 0.50 5.65 3.93
C ILE A 40 1.41 6.25 2.87
N GLN A 41 1.37 7.56 2.72
CA GLN A 41 2.17 8.24 1.71
C GLN A 41 3.66 8.04 1.96
N LYS A 42 4.07 8.12 3.22
CA LYS A 42 5.47 7.91 3.57
C LYS A 42 5.92 6.52 3.15
N ASN A 43 5.12 5.51 3.45
CA ASN A 43 5.47 4.13 3.11
C ASN A 43 5.50 3.94 1.59
N LEU A 44 4.56 4.54 0.88
CA LEU A 44 4.56 4.46 -0.59
C LEU A 44 5.82 5.08 -1.16
N ARG A 45 6.22 6.23 -0.65
CA ARG A 45 7.41 6.91 -1.14
C ARG A 45 8.67 6.10 -0.89
N GLU A 46 8.72 5.38 0.22
CA GLU A 46 9.86 4.51 0.50
C GLU A 46 9.96 3.37 -0.52
N MET A 47 8.86 3.05 -1.17
CA MET A 47 8.83 2.04 -2.24
C MET A 47 9.00 2.66 -3.62
N GLY A 48 9.16 3.98 -3.68
CA GLY A 48 9.22 4.67 -4.98
C GLY A 48 7.87 4.87 -5.61
N LEU A 49 6.80 4.86 -4.82
CA LEU A 49 5.43 4.98 -5.31
C LEU A 49 4.77 6.23 -4.74
N ASP A 50 3.57 6.48 -5.23
CA ASP A 50 2.77 7.60 -4.77
C ASP A 50 1.30 7.16 -4.84
N TYR A 51 0.40 8.01 -4.35
CA TYR A 51 -1.02 7.70 -4.42
C TYR A 51 -1.49 7.48 -5.85
N ALA A 52 -0.85 8.13 -6.82
CA ALA A 52 -1.21 7.95 -8.23
C ALA A 52 -1.05 6.50 -8.69
N ASN A 53 -0.25 5.71 -7.97
CA ASN A 53 -0.02 4.31 -8.31
C ASN A 53 -1.05 3.39 -7.66
N ILE A 54 -1.93 3.92 -6.81
CA ILE A 54 -2.92 3.12 -6.10
C ILE A 54 -4.19 3.06 -6.93
N MET A 55 -4.59 1.84 -7.27
CA MET A 55 -5.76 1.60 -8.12
C MET A 55 -7.04 1.48 -7.31
N GLY A 56 -6.94 1.20 -6.05
CA GLY A 56 -8.13 1.07 -5.22
C GLY A 56 -7.78 0.66 -3.80
N VAL A 57 -8.81 0.62 -2.96
CA VAL A 57 -8.66 0.22 -1.57
C VAL A 57 -9.69 -0.86 -1.26
N LEU A 58 -9.23 -1.97 -0.72
CA LEU A 58 -10.09 -3.06 -0.31
C LEU A 58 -10.27 -2.99 1.19
N ILE A 59 -11.51 -2.89 1.62
CA ILE A 59 -11.84 -2.83 3.04
C ILE A 59 -12.30 -4.21 3.48
N THR A 60 -11.66 -4.78 4.48
CA THR A 60 -11.93 -6.15 4.89
C THR A 60 -12.91 -6.27 6.05
N HIS A 61 -13.37 -5.15 6.60
CA HIS A 61 -14.42 -5.21 7.64
C HIS A 61 -15.27 -3.96 7.71
#